data_043f59db819ebcaaaf476ae16b89c1c7
#
_entry.id   043f59db819ebcaaaf476ae16b89c1c7
#
_cell.length_a   1.000
_cell.length_b   1.000
_cell.length_c   1.000
_cell.angle_alpha   90.00
_cell.angle_beta   90.00
_cell.angle_gamma   90.00
#
_symmetry.space_group_name_H-M   'P 1'
#
loop_
_entity.id
_entity.type
_entity.pdbx_description
1 polymer ?
#
loop_
_entity_poly.entity_id
_entity_poly.type
_entity_poly.pdbx_seq_one_letter_code
_entity_poly.pdbx_strand_id
1 'polypeptide(L)'
;SVDTAARKSGGSLTGTLGKAFGKIGKLGLGAIGTITGGVTALAAKGGFTRALNIENAQAKLKGLGHDANSVSEIMNNALASVKGTAFGLGDAATVAASLSAAGIASGEQMTKVLKTVADTAQISGRSLTDIGTIFGSVAARGKLQGDDMLQLMSSGVPVLQMLAKHLNTTSEDVSDMVSKGKIDFQTFADAMQEGLGGAALAA
;
A
#
# COMPACT_ATOMS: atom_id res chain seq x y z
N SER A 1 -3.44 -11.75 -49.31
CA SER A 1 -2.26 -12.33 -48.66
C SER A 1 -1.88 -11.69 -47.33
N VAL A 2 -2.48 -10.57 -46.94
CA VAL A 2 -2.27 -9.91 -45.65
C VAL A 2 -3.14 -10.54 -44.54
N ASP A 3 -4.32 -11.05 -44.90
CA ASP A 3 -5.25 -11.71 -43.94
C ASP A 3 -4.73 -13.06 -43.37
N THR A 4 -3.89 -13.75 -44.15
CA THR A 4 -3.34 -15.05 -43.72
C THR A 4 -2.21 -14.89 -42.73
N ALA A 5 -1.46 -13.79 -42.78
CA ALA A 5 -0.38 -13.47 -41.83
C ALA A 5 -0.94 -13.01 -40.45
N ALA A 6 -2.03 -12.23 -40.44
CA ALA A 6 -2.68 -11.74 -39.24
C ALA A 6 -3.36 -12.87 -38.43
N ARG A 7 -3.90 -13.89 -39.10
CA ARG A 7 -4.49 -15.07 -38.43
C ARG A 7 -3.46 -16.01 -37.85
N LYS A 8 -2.25 -16.09 -38.42
CA LYS A 8 -1.14 -16.91 -37.89
C LYS A 8 -0.48 -16.32 -36.67
N SER A 9 -0.34 -15.00 -36.60
CA SER A 9 0.26 -14.33 -35.45
C SER A 9 -0.68 -14.24 -34.23
N GLY A 10 -1.99 -14.11 -34.45
CA GLY A 10 -2.99 -14.11 -33.35
C GLY A 10 -3.12 -15.48 -32.66
N GLY A 11 -3.05 -16.58 -33.41
CA GLY A 11 -3.11 -17.92 -32.84
C GLY A 11 -1.86 -18.35 -32.05
N SER A 12 -0.70 -17.79 -32.40
CA SER A 12 0.58 -18.09 -31.72
C SER A 12 0.70 -17.35 -30.38
N LEU A 13 0.22 -16.10 -30.29
CA LEU A 13 0.29 -15.30 -29.06
C LEU A 13 -0.65 -15.84 -27.99
N THR A 14 -1.88 -16.23 -28.36
CA THR A 14 -2.83 -16.82 -27.41
C THR A 14 -2.38 -18.21 -26.93
N GLY A 15 -1.74 -18.98 -27.78
CA GLY A 15 -1.18 -20.30 -27.42
C GLY A 15 0.02 -20.21 -26.48
N THR A 16 0.87 -19.20 -26.66
CA THR A 16 2.07 -18.99 -25.82
C THR A 16 1.72 -18.41 -24.46
N LEU A 17 0.79 -17.45 -24.43
CA LEU A 17 0.25 -16.90 -23.19
C LEU A 17 -0.53 -17.96 -22.39
N GLY A 18 -1.37 -18.76 -23.04
CA GLY A 18 -2.11 -19.84 -22.39
C GLY A 18 -1.19 -20.93 -21.79
N LYS A 19 -0.05 -21.22 -22.43
CA LYS A 19 0.96 -22.16 -21.88
C LYS A 19 1.78 -21.56 -20.76
N ALA A 20 2.06 -20.26 -20.77
CA ALA A 20 2.73 -19.55 -19.67
C ALA A 20 1.84 -19.53 -18.42
N PHE A 21 0.56 -19.19 -18.58
CA PHE A 21 -0.41 -19.24 -17.50
C PHE A 21 -0.72 -20.66 -16.99
N GLY A 22 -0.70 -21.66 -17.86
CA GLY A 22 -0.90 -23.08 -17.49
C GLY A 22 0.25 -23.67 -16.66
N LYS A 23 1.48 -23.16 -16.80
CA LYS A 23 2.64 -23.59 -15.98
C LYS A 23 2.64 -22.96 -14.59
N ILE A 24 2.13 -21.72 -14.46
CA ILE A 24 1.97 -21.04 -13.17
C ILE A 24 0.86 -21.73 -12.36
N GLY A 25 -0.17 -22.26 -13.02
CA GLY A 25 -1.30 -22.94 -12.39
C GLY A 25 -0.99 -24.30 -11.74
N LYS A 26 0.17 -24.92 -12.02
CA LYS A 26 0.53 -26.24 -11.46
C LYS A 26 1.51 -26.20 -10.28
N LEU A 27 2.01 -25.03 -9.92
CA LEU A 27 2.95 -24.85 -8.82
C LEU A 27 2.32 -24.12 -7.62
N GLY A 28 1.25 -24.64 -7.05
CA GLY A 28 0.80 -24.20 -5.73
C GLY A 28 -0.55 -23.49 -5.64
N LEU A 29 -1.56 -23.92 -6.39
CA LEU A 29 -2.92 -23.35 -6.39
C LEU A 29 -3.84 -23.80 -5.24
N GLY A 30 -3.30 -24.41 -4.18
CA GLY A 30 -4.13 -24.90 -3.07
C GLY A 30 -4.62 -23.82 -2.11
N ALA A 31 -3.96 -22.66 -2.03
CA ALA A 31 -4.28 -21.63 -1.03
C ALA A 31 -4.49 -20.21 -1.59
N ILE A 32 -4.32 -20.00 -2.90
CA ILE A 32 -4.41 -18.67 -3.53
C ILE A 32 -5.76 -18.45 -4.23
N GLY A 33 -6.69 -19.40 -4.13
CA GLY A 33 -7.95 -19.39 -4.90
C GLY A 33 -8.86 -18.18 -4.71
N THR A 34 -8.78 -17.50 -3.58
CA THR A 34 -9.61 -16.32 -3.30
C THR A 34 -8.97 -14.99 -3.74
N ILE A 35 -7.64 -14.92 -3.75
CA ILE A 35 -6.93 -13.71 -4.20
C ILE A 35 -6.81 -13.67 -5.72
N THR A 36 -6.64 -14.82 -6.36
CA THR A 36 -6.46 -14.91 -7.81
C THR A 36 -7.67 -14.41 -8.59
N GLY A 37 -8.88 -14.65 -8.10
CA GLY A 37 -10.11 -14.15 -8.72
C GLY A 37 -10.24 -12.63 -8.66
N GLY A 38 -9.90 -12.03 -7.52
CA GLY A 38 -9.92 -10.57 -7.35
C GLY A 38 -8.81 -9.86 -8.12
N VAL A 39 -7.62 -10.44 -8.12
CA VAL A 39 -6.43 -9.88 -8.79
C VAL A 39 -6.54 -9.99 -10.31
N THR A 40 -7.04 -11.10 -10.85
CA THR A 40 -7.26 -11.24 -12.29
C THR A 40 -8.36 -10.32 -12.79
N ALA A 41 -9.43 -10.12 -12.03
CA ALA A 41 -10.48 -9.19 -12.40
C ALA A 41 -10.02 -7.72 -12.36
N LEU A 42 -9.17 -7.36 -11.41
CA LEU A 42 -8.55 -6.03 -11.35
C LEU A 42 -7.50 -5.81 -12.44
N ALA A 43 -6.69 -6.83 -12.73
CA ALA A 43 -5.71 -6.78 -13.82
C ALA A 43 -6.38 -6.62 -15.19
N ALA A 44 -7.50 -7.29 -15.41
CA ALA A 44 -8.29 -7.13 -16.63
C ALA A 44 -8.90 -5.73 -16.78
N LYS A 45 -9.21 -5.06 -15.68
CA LYS A 45 -9.76 -3.69 -15.66
C LYS A 45 -8.71 -2.57 -15.60
N GLY A 46 -7.51 -2.87 -15.15
CA GLY A 46 -6.52 -1.86 -14.81
C GLY A 46 -5.20 -1.89 -15.56
N GLY A 47 -5.01 -2.86 -16.46
CA GLY A 47 -3.83 -2.95 -17.29
C GLY A 47 -2.60 -3.62 -16.63
N PHE A 48 -1.61 -3.84 -17.46
CA PHE A 48 -0.39 -4.59 -17.19
C PHE A 48 0.44 -4.06 -16.00
N THR A 49 0.49 -2.75 -15.82
CA THR A 49 1.26 -2.11 -14.75
C THR A 49 0.78 -2.49 -13.35
N ARG A 50 -0.54 -2.63 -13.16
CA ARG A 50 -1.11 -3.04 -11.86
C ARG A 50 -0.78 -4.48 -11.52
N ALA A 51 -0.80 -5.37 -12.50
CA ALA A 51 -0.40 -6.76 -12.31
C ALA A 51 1.08 -6.88 -11.92
N LEU A 52 1.96 -6.11 -12.57
CA LEU A 52 3.39 -6.07 -12.23
C LEU A 52 3.65 -5.55 -10.82
N ASN A 53 2.94 -4.51 -10.38
CA ASN A 53 3.09 -3.99 -9.03
C ASN A 53 2.69 -5.02 -7.97
N ILE A 54 1.65 -5.79 -8.22
CA ILE A 54 1.21 -6.87 -7.32
C ILE A 54 2.25 -7.99 -7.27
N GLU A 55 2.75 -8.43 -8.41
CA GLU A 55 3.82 -9.45 -8.48
C GLU A 55 5.10 -8.99 -7.77
N ASN A 56 5.51 -7.77 -8.00
CA ASN A 56 6.70 -7.19 -7.37
C ASN A 56 6.53 -7.08 -5.84
N ALA A 57 5.36 -6.70 -5.36
CA ALA A 57 5.05 -6.65 -3.93
C ALA A 57 5.12 -8.06 -3.30
N GLN A 58 4.54 -9.07 -3.96
CA GLN A 58 4.60 -10.45 -3.49
C GLN A 58 6.03 -10.99 -3.50
N ALA A 59 6.81 -10.70 -4.55
CA ALA A 59 8.21 -11.10 -4.65
C ALA A 59 9.05 -10.46 -3.53
N LYS A 60 8.82 -9.18 -3.25
CA LYS A 60 9.48 -8.47 -2.14
C LYS A 60 9.15 -9.11 -0.80
N LEU A 61 7.90 -9.42 -0.54
CA LEU A 61 7.48 -10.08 0.71
C LEU A 61 8.12 -11.46 0.86
N LYS A 62 8.17 -12.26 -0.20
CA LYS A 62 8.87 -13.54 -0.20
C LYS A 62 10.37 -13.36 0.07
N GLY A 63 11.01 -12.38 -0.54
CA GLY A 63 12.40 -12.02 -0.30
C GLY A 63 12.69 -11.58 1.14
N LEU A 64 11.70 -11.03 1.84
CA LEU A 64 11.77 -10.68 3.26
C LEU A 64 11.53 -11.87 4.20
N GLY A 65 11.29 -13.08 3.66
CA GLY A 65 11.12 -14.29 4.44
C GLY A 65 9.67 -14.64 4.78
N HIS A 66 8.69 -13.94 4.22
CA HIS A 66 7.29 -14.28 4.40
C HIS A 66 6.92 -15.56 3.66
N ASP A 67 6.21 -16.46 4.32
CA ASP A 67 5.62 -17.65 3.70
C ASP A 67 4.36 -17.28 2.88
N ALA A 68 3.78 -18.27 2.20
CA ALA A 68 2.59 -18.05 1.36
C ALA A 68 1.40 -17.51 2.16
N ASN A 69 1.22 -17.94 3.41
CA ASN A 69 0.14 -17.47 4.27
C ASN A 69 0.31 -16.01 4.68
N SER A 70 1.53 -15.63 5.09
CA SER A 70 1.85 -14.24 5.43
C SER A 70 1.72 -13.30 4.23
N VAL A 71 2.19 -13.72 3.05
CA VAL A 71 2.01 -12.95 1.81
C VAL A 71 0.54 -12.75 1.50
N SER A 72 -0.26 -13.81 1.60
CA SER A 72 -1.71 -13.78 1.38
C SER A 72 -2.41 -12.83 2.37
N GLU A 73 -2.07 -12.89 3.64
CA GLU A 73 -2.62 -12.01 4.67
C GLU A 73 -2.30 -10.53 4.39
N ILE A 74 -1.05 -10.21 4.08
CA ILE A 74 -0.63 -8.84 3.76
C ILE A 74 -1.34 -8.32 2.51
N MET A 75 -1.50 -9.15 1.47
CA MET A 75 -2.24 -8.78 0.27
C MET A 75 -3.73 -8.54 0.56
N ASN A 76 -4.34 -9.32 1.45
CA ASN A 76 -5.71 -9.09 1.91
C ASN A 76 -5.83 -7.80 2.72
N ASN A 77 -4.86 -7.48 3.55
CA ASN A 77 -4.83 -6.20 4.27
C ASN A 77 -4.75 -5.01 3.29
N ALA A 78 -3.92 -5.13 2.25
CA ALA A 78 -3.83 -4.14 1.19
C ALA A 78 -5.16 -3.94 0.46
N LEU A 79 -5.82 -5.03 0.07
CA LEU A 79 -7.14 -4.97 -0.58
C LEU A 79 -8.19 -4.33 0.33
N ALA A 80 -8.27 -4.73 1.59
CA ALA A 80 -9.23 -4.19 2.55
C ALA A 80 -9.04 -2.69 2.77
N SER A 81 -7.80 -2.20 2.72
CA SER A 81 -7.48 -0.80 2.97
C SER A 81 -7.93 0.15 1.86
N VAL A 82 -7.99 -0.31 0.61
CA VAL A 82 -8.34 0.52 -0.56
C VAL A 82 -9.71 0.21 -1.13
N LYS A 83 -10.40 -0.80 -0.62
CA LYS A 83 -11.75 -1.15 -1.07
C LYS A 83 -12.71 0.02 -0.84
N GLY A 84 -13.38 0.45 -1.90
CA GLY A 84 -14.29 1.59 -1.87
C GLY A 84 -13.61 2.95 -1.99
N THR A 85 -12.29 3.00 -2.16
CA THR A 85 -11.53 4.23 -2.40
C THR A 85 -11.13 4.36 -3.87
N ALA A 86 -10.61 5.52 -4.26
CA ALA A 86 -10.04 5.76 -5.58
C ALA A 86 -8.68 5.09 -5.81
N PHE A 87 -8.04 4.56 -4.75
CA PHE A 87 -6.71 3.97 -4.82
C PHE A 87 -6.74 2.53 -5.33
N GLY A 88 -5.70 2.14 -6.04
CA GLY A 88 -5.55 0.81 -6.63
C GLY A 88 -4.87 -0.20 -5.72
N LEU A 89 -5.21 -1.50 -5.91
CA LEU A 89 -4.59 -2.60 -5.17
C LEU A 89 -3.08 -2.69 -5.41
N GLY A 90 -2.60 -2.38 -6.63
CA GLY A 90 -1.17 -2.44 -6.96
C GLY A 90 -0.33 -1.51 -6.09
N ASP A 91 -0.78 -0.26 -5.91
CA ASP A 91 -0.11 0.71 -5.06
C ASP A 91 -0.24 0.34 -3.58
N ALA A 92 -1.41 -0.12 -3.15
CA ALA A 92 -1.62 -0.59 -1.79
C ALA A 92 -0.73 -1.80 -1.45
N ALA A 93 -0.56 -2.74 -2.37
CA ALA A 93 0.34 -3.88 -2.21
C ALA A 93 1.81 -3.45 -2.10
N THR A 94 2.23 -2.49 -2.92
CA THR A 94 3.58 -1.91 -2.86
C THR A 94 3.84 -1.25 -1.51
N VAL A 95 2.90 -0.46 -1.03
CA VAL A 95 2.99 0.19 0.29
C VAL A 95 2.98 -0.85 1.41
N ALA A 96 2.12 -1.86 1.35
CA ALA A 96 2.06 -2.93 2.34
C ALA A 96 3.39 -3.70 2.44
N ALA A 97 4.02 -4.00 1.30
CA ALA A 97 5.33 -4.64 1.28
C ALA A 97 6.42 -3.74 1.91
N SER A 98 6.36 -2.43 1.68
CA SER A 98 7.29 -1.48 2.28
C SER A 98 7.08 -1.30 3.78
N LEU A 99 5.84 -1.27 4.23
CA LEU A 99 5.51 -1.22 5.66
C LEU A 99 5.92 -2.51 6.39
N SER A 100 5.74 -3.67 5.75
CA SER A 100 6.23 -4.94 6.28
C SER A 100 7.75 -4.94 6.45
N ALA A 101 8.48 -4.42 5.46
CA ALA A 101 9.94 -4.25 5.54
C ALA A 101 10.35 -3.29 6.67
N ALA A 102 9.52 -2.31 6.99
CA ALA A 102 9.73 -1.36 8.09
C ALA A 102 9.35 -1.91 9.47
N GLY A 103 8.84 -3.15 9.54
CA GLY A 103 8.51 -3.82 10.80
C GLY A 103 7.04 -3.78 11.21
N ILE A 104 6.14 -3.30 10.35
CA ILE A 104 4.70 -3.33 10.64
C ILE A 104 4.17 -4.75 10.48
N ALA A 105 3.58 -5.28 11.55
CA ALA A 105 3.01 -6.62 11.55
C ALA A 105 1.78 -6.72 10.63
N SER A 106 1.61 -7.88 10.00
CA SER A 106 0.39 -8.20 9.23
C SER A 106 -0.84 -8.26 10.14
N GLY A 107 -2.01 -8.15 9.55
CA GLY A 107 -3.28 -8.19 10.27
C GLY A 107 -3.89 -6.82 10.50
N GLU A 108 -4.53 -6.63 11.64
CA GLU A 108 -5.28 -5.41 11.95
C GLU A 108 -4.41 -4.15 11.93
N GLN A 109 -3.19 -4.22 12.48
CA GLN A 109 -2.26 -3.09 12.48
C GLN A 109 -1.91 -2.66 11.07
N MET A 110 -1.56 -3.60 10.19
CA MET A 110 -1.26 -3.32 8.79
C MET A 110 -2.44 -2.66 8.09
N THR A 111 -3.64 -3.20 8.26
CA THR A 111 -4.86 -2.64 7.66
C THR A 111 -5.13 -1.22 8.17
N LYS A 112 -5.00 -0.96 9.45
CA LYS A 112 -5.17 0.39 10.04
C LYS A 112 -4.18 1.39 9.48
N VAL A 113 -2.90 1.02 9.43
CA VAL A 113 -1.84 1.90 8.88
C VAL A 113 -2.08 2.17 7.40
N LEU A 114 -2.41 1.16 6.61
CA LEU A 114 -2.72 1.33 5.19
C LEU A 114 -3.93 2.23 4.95
N LYS A 115 -4.98 2.10 5.74
CA LYS A 115 -6.14 3.01 5.67
C LYS A 115 -5.75 4.45 6.00
N THR A 116 -4.92 4.63 7.01
CA THR A 116 -4.41 5.95 7.41
C THR A 116 -3.54 6.56 6.30
N VAL A 117 -2.71 5.76 5.65
CA VAL A 117 -1.94 6.18 4.46
C VAL A 117 -2.88 6.62 3.33
N ALA A 118 -3.93 5.86 3.05
CA ALA A 118 -4.92 6.22 2.03
C ALA A 118 -5.66 7.50 2.37
N ASP A 119 -6.10 7.68 3.60
CA ASP A 119 -6.77 8.91 4.07
C ASP A 119 -5.84 10.13 3.96
N THR A 120 -4.58 9.98 4.34
CA THR A 120 -3.56 11.02 4.23
C THR A 120 -3.26 11.36 2.76
N ALA A 121 -3.16 10.36 1.89
CA ALA A 121 -2.97 10.55 0.45
C ALA A 121 -4.16 11.32 -0.16
N GLN A 122 -5.38 10.99 0.23
CA GLN A 122 -6.58 11.68 -0.24
C GLN A 122 -6.58 13.16 0.14
N ILE A 123 -6.27 13.50 1.36
CA ILE A 123 -6.24 14.89 1.84
C ILE A 123 -5.08 15.68 1.24
N SER A 124 -3.91 15.05 1.11
CA SER A 124 -2.72 15.72 0.57
C SER A 124 -2.73 15.87 -0.96
N GLY A 125 -3.57 15.12 -1.67
CA GLY A 125 -3.54 15.04 -3.13
C GLY A 125 -2.30 14.34 -3.68
N ARG A 126 -1.51 13.67 -2.83
CA ARG A 126 -0.32 12.91 -3.24
C ARG A 126 -0.66 11.45 -3.49
N SER A 127 0.22 10.74 -4.19
CA SER A 127 0.03 9.31 -4.45
C SER A 127 0.10 8.48 -3.17
N LEU A 128 -0.55 7.32 -3.20
CA LEU A 128 -0.50 6.36 -2.08
C LEU A 128 0.93 5.93 -1.78
N THR A 129 1.75 5.72 -2.82
CA THR A 129 3.15 5.34 -2.67
C THR A 129 4.02 6.43 -2.06
N ASP A 130 3.80 7.71 -2.39
CA ASP A 130 4.52 8.83 -1.79
C ASP A 130 4.25 8.91 -0.28
N ILE A 131 3.00 8.89 0.11
CA ILE A 131 2.61 8.90 1.53
C ILE A 131 3.07 7.63 2.22
N GLY A 132 2.95 6.48 1.57
CA GLY A 132 3.45 5.20 2.07
C GLY A 132 4.96 5.22 2.35
N THR A 133 5.73 5.91 1.52
CA THR A 133 7.17 6.11 1.75
C THR A 133 7.44 6.93 3.01
N ILE A 134 6.68 7.98 3.25
CA ILE A 134 6.81 8.81 4.46
C ILE A 134 6.49 7.96 5.70
N PHE A 135 5.35 7.29 5.73
CA PHE A 135 4.95 6.41 6.84
C PHE A 135 5.96 5.28 7.06
N GLY A 136 6.43 4.64 5.99
CA GLY A 136 7.44 3.60 6.07
C GLY A 136 8.77 4.09 6.64
N SER A 137 9.19 5.29 6.30
CA SER A 137 10.39 5.91 6.86
C SER A 137 10.26 6.19 8.35
N VAL A 138 9.12 6.71 8.78
CA VAL A 138 8.84 6.94 10.21
C VAL A 138 8.82 5.61 10.97
N ALA A 139 8.16 4.59 10.42
CA ALA A 139 8.09 3.25 11.03
C ALA A 139 9.48 2.61 11.15
N ALA A 140 10.31 2.70 10.12
CA ALA A 140 11.66 2.12 10.11
C ALA A 140 12.60 2.80 11.13
N ARG A 141 12.47 4.11 11.31
CA ARG A 141 13.22 4.86 12.31
C ARG A 141 12.62 4.78 13.72
N GLY A 142 11.34 4.44 13.83
CA GLY A 142 10.59 4.41 15.06
C GLY A 142 10.17 5.78 15.60
N LYS A 143 10.43 6.85 14.87
CA LYS A 143 10.13 8.24 15.28
C LYS A 143 9.84 9.15 14.09
N LEU A 144 8.96 10.12 14.31
CA LEU A 144 8.69 11.20 13.37
C LEU A 144 9.84 12.22 13.40
N GLN A 145 10.36 12.56 12.22
CA GLN A 145 11.35 13.62 12.04
C GLN A 145 10.70 14.89 11.47
N GLY A 146 11.38 16.03 11.65
CA GLY A 146 10.92 17.32 11.13
C GLY A 146 10.70 17.33 9.62
N ASP A 147 11.55 16.65 8.86
CA ASP A 147 11.43 16.56 7.40
C ASP A 147 10.17 15.83 6.96
N ASP A 148 9.82 14.72 7.63
CA ASP A 148 8.59 13.96 7.34
C ASP A 148 7.35 14.85 7.61
N MET A 149 7.36 15.53 8.74
CA MET A 149 6.29 16.44 9.13
C MET A 149 6.13 17.60 8.14
N LEU A 150 7.24 18.21 7.72
CA LEU A 150 7.22 19.32 6.75
C LEU A 150 6.72 18.88 5.37
N GLN A 151 7.09 17.68 4.91
CA GLN A 151 6.57 17.13 3.66
C GLN A 151 5.05 16.98 3.68
N LEU A 152 4.49 16.49 4.77
CA LEU A 152 3.05 16.35 4.93
C LEU A 152 2.36 17.71 5.06
N MET A 153 2.90 18.62 5.86
CA MET A 153 2.34 19.96 6.06
C MET A 153 2.37 20.78 4.77
N SER A 154 3.43 20.69 3.98
CA SER A 154 3.51 21.37 2.67
C SER A 154 2.50 20.83 1.66
N SER A 155 2.00 19.62 1.88
CA SER A 155 0.93 19.00 1.08
C SER A 155 -0.48 19.25 1.63
N GLY A 156 -0.62 20.07 2.65
CA GLY A 156 -1.91 20.44 3.23
C GLY A 156 -2.40 19.57 4.38
N VAL A 157 -1.54 18.69 4.94
CA VAL A 157 -1.88 17.87 6.11
C VAL A 157 -1.43 18.59 7.38
N PRO A 158 -2.35 19.00 8.28
CA PRO A 158 -2.02 19.78 9.46
C PRO A 158 -1.46 18.93 10.61
N VAL A 159 -0.27 18.36 10.43
CA VAL A 159 0.33 17.36 11.33
C VAL A 159 0.53 17.91 12.74
N LEU A 160 1.02 19.16 12.88
CA LEU A 160 1.25 19.75 14.19
C LEU A 160 -0.04 19.90 15.00
N GLN A 161 -1.11 20.39 14.36
CA GLN A 161 -2.40 20.56 15.02
C GLN A 161 -3.03 19.19 15.37
N MET A 162 -2.89 18.21 14.51
CA MET A 162 -3.43 16.88 14.75
C MET A 162 -2.70 16.17 15.91
N LEU A 163 -1.39 16.27 15.97
CA LEU A 163 -0.58 15.75 17.09
C LEU A 163 -0.87 16.51 18.39
N ALA A 164 -0.98 17.83 18.33
CA ALA A 164 -1.32 18.65 19.49
C ALA A 164 -2.69 18.27 20.08
N LYS A 165 -3.68 18.05 19.23
CA LYS A 165 -4.99 17.56 19.65
C LYS A 165 -4.95 16.18 20.24
N HIS A 166 -4.25 15.24 19.58
CA HIS A 166 -4.11 13.86 20.05
C HIS A 166 -3.40 13.77 21.41
N LEU A 167 -2.34 14.56 21.59
CA LEU A 167 -1.56 14.60 22.83
C LEU A 167 -2.09 15.57 23.89
N ASN A 168 -3.15 16.30 23.57
CA ASN A 168 -3.74 17.33 24.45
C ASN A 168 -2.70 18.37 24.90
N THR A 169 -1.98 18.92 23.96
CA THR A 169 -0.94 19.92 24.18
C THR A 169 -0.95 20.98 23.08
N THR A 170 0.07 21.83 23.03
CA THR A 170 0.20 22.89 22.02
C THR A 170 1.02 22.45 20.81
N SER A 171 0.85 23.15 19.67
CA SER A 171 1.67 22.90 18.49
C SER A 171 3.15 23.19 18.73
N GLU A 172 3.48 24.14 19.59
CA GLU A 172 4.86 24.46 19.98
C GLU A 172 5.50 23.30 20.74
N ASP A 173 4.78 22.70 21.70
CA ASP A 173 5.25 21.53 22.43
C ASP A 173 5.46 20.34 21.49
N VAL A 174 4.55 20.12 20.55
CA VAL A 174 4.71 19.06 19.53
C VAL A 174 5.95 19.29 18.68
N SER A 175 6.18 20.53 18.22
CA SER A 175 7.37 20.88 17.45
C SER A 175 8.66 20.57 18.21
N ASP A 176 8.70 20.90 19.50
CA ASP A 176 9.83 20.56 20.38
C ASP A 176 9.99 19.05 20.55
N MET A 177 8.88 18.32 20.76
CA MET A 177 8.88 16.86 20.86
C MET A 177 9.42 16.20 19.58
N VAL A 178 9.02 16.68 18.40
CA VAL A 178 9.50 16.18 17.10
C VAL A 178 11.00 16.42 16.97
N SER A 179 11.48 17.63 17.29
CA SER A 179 12.91 17.94 17.22
C SER A 179 13.75 17.11 18.17
N LYS A 180 13.21 16.69 19.31
CA LYS A 180 13.84 15.79 20.27
C LYS A 180 13.65 14.30 20.00
N GLY A 181 12.96 13.94 18.91
CA GLY A 181 12.69 12.55 18.53
C GLY A 181 11.76 11.81 19.50
N LYS A 182 10.82 12.50 20.13
CA LYS A 182 9.91 11.96 21.15
C LYS A 182 8.55 11.51 20.60
N ILE A 183 8.25 11.76 19.33
CA ILE A 183 7.03 11.28 18.68
C ILE A 183 7.33 9.95 18.00
N ASP A 184 6.85 8.84 18.56
CA ASP A 184 7.01 7.54 17.96
C ASP A 184 6.05 7.30 16.78
N PHE A 185 6.30 6.24 16.01
CA PHE A 185 5.46 5.91 14.86
C PHE A 185 4.00 5.69 15.25
N GLN A 186 3.74 4.98 16.33
CA GLN A 186 2.37 4.66 16.74
C GLN A 186 1.59 5.93 17.11
N THR A 187 2.20 6.84 17.85
CA THR A 187 1.60 8.14 18.20
C THR A 187 1.29 8.95 16.94
N PHE A 188 2.23 9.00 16.01
CA PHE A 188 2.05 9.66 14.73
C PHE A 188 0.90 9.05 13.92
N ALA A 189 0.90 7.73 13.74
CA ALA A 189 -0.14 7.02 12.99
C ALA A 189 -1.52 7.18 13.63
N ASP A 190 -1.63 7.08 14.94
CA ASP A 190 -2.88 7.26 15.68
C ASP A 190 -3.43 8.69 15.54
N ALA A 191 -2.56 9.70 15.62
CA ALA A 191 -2.95 11.09 15.43
C ALA A 191 -3.48 11.36 14.01
N MET A 192 -2.83 10.77 13.00
CA MET A 192 -3.28 10.87 11.59
C MET A 192 -4.63 10.17 11.40
N GLN A 193 -4.81 8.98 11.96
CA GLN A 193 -6.07 8.25 11.91
C GLN A 193 -7.21 9.03 12.58
N GLU A 194 -6.96 9.59 13.73
CA GLU A 194 -7.96 10.39 14.48
C GLU A 194 -8.38 11.64 13.69
N GLY A 195 -7.42 12.32 13.08
CA GLY A 195 -7.68 13.56 12.35
C GLY A 195 -8.22 13.40 10.94
N LEU A 196 -7.87 12.32 10.24
CA LEU A 196 -8.14 12.12 8.81
C LEU A 196 -8.98 10.88 8.50
N GLY A 197 -9.30 10.06 9.51
CA GLY A 197 -9.96 8.78 9.31
C GLY A 197 -11.22 8.87 8.45
N GLY A 198 -11.32 8.01 7.44
CA GLY A 198 -12.45 7.95 6.52
C GLY A 198 -12.37 8.90 5.33
N ALA A 199 -11.36 9.74 5.20
CA ALA A 199 -11.25 10.70 4.10
C ALA A 199 -11.20 10.05 2.72
N ALA A 200 -10.51 8.91 2.58
CA ALA A 200 -10.42 8.19 1.31
C ALA A 200 -11.75 7.53 0.90
N LEU A 201 -12.56 7.10 1.86
CA LEU A 201 -13.89 6.53 1.60
C LEU A 201 -14.94 7.60 1.29
N ALA A 202 -14.77 8.80 1.83
CA ALA A 202 -15.68 9.92 1.63
C ALA A 202 -15.52 10.61 0.26
N ALA A 203 -14.41 10.33 -0.41
CA ALA A 203 -14.14 10.84 -1.75
C ALA A 203 -14.78 9.93 -2.81
#